data_d6da053cd8251d5a823d9fb6993e0dc7
#
_entry.id   d6da053cd8251d5a823d9fb6993e0dc7
#
_cell.length_a   1.000
_cell.length_b   1.000
_cell.length_c   1.000
_cell.angle_alpha   90.00
_cell.angle_beta   90.00
_cell.angle_gamma   90.00
#
_symmetry.space_group_name_H-M   'P 1'
#
loop_
_entity.id
_entity.type
_entity.pdbx_description
1 polymer ?
#
loop_
_entity_poly.entity_id
_entity_poly.type
_entity_poly.pdbx_seq_one_letter_code
_entity_poly.pdbx_strand_id
1 'polypeptide(L)'
;ADQITVPKDYRVLEAAVVTPGLIDAHSTVGFAGILNQPHDQMALDGGGTVQPELRATDAYNADERLIQWVREFGVTTIHTGHQPSALISGQTMVAKTWGKTVDDATIVPTAMIMVTLGNNGLAGAGRSPGSRAKAIAMLRAELIKAQENSKKADGPKDLKSVAMAAVIKRETPLLINANKAQDIISALRIAKEFNIKIVLDGAADAQLVMHDIKAAGVGVIIHPTMARAGGDMEGASME
;
A
#
# COMPACT_ATOMS: atom_id res chain seq x y z
N ALA A 1 -24.82 -19.39 23.41
CA ALA A 1 -25.69 -18.20 23.43
C ALA A 1 -26.65 -18.25 24.63
N ASP A 2 -27.11 -19.40 25.03
CA ASP A 2 -28.17 -19.58 26.05
C ASP A 2 -27.77 -19.26 27.51
N GLN A 3 -26.54 -18.87 27.73
CA GLN A 3 -25.96 -18.56 29.06
C GLN A 3 -25.68 -17.08 29.30
N ILE A 4 -26.00 -16.21 28.34
CA ILE A 4 -25.69 -14.78 28.44
C ILE A 4 -26.97 -14.00 28.71
N THR A 5 -27.05 -13.30 29.85
CA THR A 5 -28.12 -12.34 30.12
C THR A 5 -27.84 -11.05 29.35
N VAL A 6 -28.67 -10.75 28.37
CA VAL A 6 -28.54 -9.52 27.59
C VAL A 6 -29.07 -8.34 28.43
N PRO A 7 -28.28 -7.24 28.59
CA PRO A 7 -28.77 -6.03 29.26
C PRO A 7 -29.99 -5.44 28.54
N LYS A 8 -30.92 -4.80 29.29
CA LYS A 8 -32.22 -4.36 28.76
C LYS A 8 -32.15 -3.31 27.66
N ASP A 9 -31.03 -2.56 27.61
CA ASP A 9 -30.78 -1.46 26.67
C ASP A 9 -30.06 -1.93 25.40
N TYR A 10 -29.75 -3.23 25.26
CA TYR A 10 -29.10 -3.77 24.08
C TYR A 10 -30.10 -4.23 23.06
N ARG A 11 -29.90 -3.81 21.81
CA ARG A 11 -30.65 -4.34 20.68
C ARG A 11 -30.20 -5.76 20.35
N VAL A 12 -31.09 -6.70 20.37
CA VAL A 12 -30.82 -8.08 19.94
C VAL A 12 -31.09 -8.19 18.44
N LEU A 13 -30.11 -8.69 17.72
CA LEU A 13 -30.25 -9.03 16.29
C LEU A 13 -30.09 -10.53 16.15
N GLU A 14 -31.04 -11.17 15.46
CA GLU A 14 -30.97 -12.59 15.14
C GLU A 14 -30.47 -12.78 13.71
N ALA A 15 -29.48 -13.64 13.53
CA ALA A 15 -28.93 -13.99 12.23
C ALA A 15 -28.55 -15.46 12.18
N ALA A 16 -28.72 -16.10 11.03
CA ALA A 16 -28.33 -17.50 10.83
C ALA A 16 -26.79 -17.70 10.94
N VAL A 17 -26.01 -16.72 10.49
CA VAL A 17 -24.54 -16.73 10.55
C VAL A 17 -24.06 -15.34 10.93
N VAL A 18 -23.08 -15.28 11.83
CA VAL A 18 -22.37 -14.05 12.19
C VAL A 18 -20.89 -14.29 12.00
N THR A 19 -20.24 -13.38 11.27
CA THR A 19 -18.78 -13.40 11.05
C THR A 19 -18.15 -12.11 11.56
N PRO A 20 -16.84 -12.12 11.87
CA PRO A 20 -16.09 -10.87 11.99
C PRO A 20 -16.19 -10.05 10.70
N GLY A 21 -16.10 -8.72 10.82
CA GLY A 21 -16.01 -7.87 9.66
C GLY A 21 -14.78 -8.18 8.80
N LEU A 22 -14.94 -8.10 7.49
CA LEU A 22 -13.86 -8.30 6.54
C LEU A 22 -12.83 -7.18 6.64
N ILE A 23 -11.58 -7.52 6.34
CA ILE A 23 -10.46 -6.58 6.25
C ILE A 23 -9.96 -6.59 4.81
N ASP A 24 -10.01 -5.44 4.14
CA ASP A 24 -9.40 -5.26 2.83
C ASP A 24 -7.90 -5.04 3.01
N ALA A 25 -7.10 -5.89 2.40
CA ALA A 25 -5.66 -5.90 2.59
C ALA A 25 -4.93 -4.76 1.87
N HIS A 26 -5.46 -4.25 0.76
CA HIS A 26 -4.96 -3.06 0.07
C HIS A 26 -5.96 -2.55 -0.97
N SER A 27 -6.27 -1.28 -0.89
CA SER A 27 -7.14 -0.56 -1.83
C SER A 27 -6.81 0.93 -1.90
N THR A 28 -7.58 1.68 -2.70
CA THR A 28 -7.57 3.15 -2.75
C THR A 28 -8.88 3.76 -2.26
N VAL A 29 -9.67 3.00 -1.53
CA VAL A 29 -10.95 3.45 -0.97
C VAL A 29 -10.71 4.63 -0.02
N GLY A 30 -11.44 5.73 -0.22
CA GLY A 30 -11.25 6.99 0.49
C GLY A 30 -10.22 7.94 -0.15
N PHE A 31 -9.46 7.45 -1.16
CA PHE A 31 -8.54 8.25 -1.99
C PHE A 31 -9.06 8.42 -3.42
N ALA A 32 -9.87 7.48 -3.88
CA ALA A 32 -10.54 7.52 -5.18
C ALA A 32 -12.05 7.58 -4.94
N GLY A 33 -12.72 8.56 -5.56
CA GLY A 33 -14.16 8.73 -5.45
C GLY A 33 -14.92 7.71 -6.28
N ILE A 34 -16.13 7.34 -5.83
CA ILE A 34 -16.99 6.33 -6.47
C ILE A 34 -17.35 6.68 -7.93
N LEU A 35 -17.39 7.95 -8.27
CA LEU A 35 -17.69 8.42 -9.62
C LEU A 35 -16.46 8.49 -10.53
N ASN A 36 -15.27 8.21 -10.01
CA ASN A 36 -14.00 8.25 -10.75
C ASN A 36 -13.75 9.57 -11.48
N GLN A 37 -14.11 10.69 -10.85
CA GLN A 37 -13.90 12.02 -11.40
C GLN A 37 -12.48 12.53 -11.09
N PRO A 38 -11.84 13.33 -11.94
CA PRO A 38 -10.47 13.81 -11.71
C PRO A 38 -10.24 14.50 -10.37
N HIS A 39 -11.23 15.24 -9.87
CA HIS A 39 -11.14 15.96 -8.60
C HIS A 39 -11.25 15.03 -7.37
N ASP A 40 -11.69 13.77 -7.56
CA ASP A 40 -11.80 12.76 -6.50
C ASP A 40 -10.62 11.77 -6.51
N GLN A 41 -9.60 12.00 -7.35
CA GLN A 41 -8.47 11.09 -7.52
C GLN A 41 -7.25 11.59 -6.75
N MET A 42 -7.18 11.27 -5.45
CA MET A 42 -6.11 11.68 -4.54
C MET A 42 -5.08 10.56 -4.29
N ALA A 43 -5.23 9.42 -4.96
CA ALA A 43 -4.37 8.26 -4.73
C ALA A 43 -2.97 8.39 -5.36
N LEU A 44 -2.79 9.33 -6.30
CA LEU A 44 -1.51 9.55 -6.97
C LEU A 44 -1.26 11.04 -7.23
N ASP A 45 -0.10 11.52 -6.80
CA ASP A 45 0.45 12.81 -7.20
C ASP A 45 1.45 12.61 -8.36
N GLY A 46 1.21 13.33 -9.47
CA GLY A 46 2.06 13.28 -10.66
C GLY A 46 3.30 14.20 -10.60
N GLY A 47 3.50 14.94 -9.52
CA GLY A 47 4.55 15.96 -9.38
C GLY A 47 5.95 15.40 -9.16
N GLY A 48 6.06 14.13 -8.76
CA GLY A 48 7.36 13.53 -8.48
C GLY A 48 7.39 12.02 -8.59
N THR A 49 8.60 11.47 -8.79
CA THR A 49 8.81 10.02 -8.86
C THR A 49 9.06 9.40 -7.50
N VAL A 50 9.51 10.19 -6.53
CA VAL A 50 9.92 9.76 -5.19
C VAL A 50 9.32 10.71 -4.16
N GLN A 51 8.24 10.28 -3.51
CA GLN A 51 7.41 11.09 -2.62
C GLN A 51 7.02 10.34 -1.34
N PRO A 52 7.97 9.78 -0.56
CA PRO A 52 7.66 9.02 0.66
C PRO A 52 7.03 9.86 1.77
N GLU A 53 7.11 11.18 1.66
CA GLU A 53 6.55 12.15 2.62
C GLU A 53 5.05 12.33 2.51
N LEU A 54 4.41 11.94 1.40
CA LEU A 54 2.96 12.11 1.23
C LEU A 54 2.22 11.21 2.21
N ARG A 55 1.59 11.83 3.20
CA ARG A 55 0.88 11.11 4.26
C ARG A 55 -0.51 10.72 3.78
N ALA A 56 -0.86 9.47 4.05
CA ALA A 56 -2.18 8.95 3.70
C ALA A 56 -3.30 9.73 4.41
N THR A 57 -3.10 10.11 5.66
CA THR A 57 -4.07 10.86 6.46
C THR A 57 -4.42 12.24 5.90
N ASP A 58 -3.54 12.84 5.10
CA ASP A 58 -3.75 14.19 4.56
C ASP A 58 -4.64 14.20 3.31
N ALA A 59 -4.83 13.02 2.67
CA ALA A 59 -5.63 12.87 1.45
C ALA A 59 -6.88 11.99 1.64
N TYR A 60 -7.00 11.28 2.77
CA TYR A 60 -8.11 10.37 3.02
C TYR A 60 -9.41 11.13 3.27
N ASN A 61 -10.45 10.85 2.49
CA ASN A 61 -11.80 11.37 2.69
C ASN A 61 -12.67 10.32 3.37
N ALA A 62 -12.93 10.50 4.68
CA ALA A 62 -13.73 9.57 5.48
C ALA A 62 -15.23 9.57 5.10
N ASP A 63 -15.72 10.61 4.41
CA ASP A 63 -17.12 10.74 3.97
C ASP A 63 -17.31 10.32 2.50
N GLU A 64 -16.31 9.66 1.89
CA GLU A 64 -16.43 9.17 0.52
C GLU A 64 -17.44 8.02 0.42
N ARG A 65 -18.36 8.09 -0.54
CA ARG A 65 -19.46 7.13 -0.70
C ARG A 65 -19.00 5.69 -0.92
N LEU A 66 -17.82 5.48 -1.49
CA LEU A 66 -17.26 4.15 -1.69
C LEU A 66 -16.96 3.46 -0.34
N ILE A 67 -16.62 4.23 0.72
CA ILE A 67 -16.42 3.70 2.08
C ILE A 67 -17.73 3.11 2.62
N GLN A 68 -18.84 3.84 2.46
CA GLN A 68 -20.15 3.33 2.83
C GLN A 68 -20.49 2.06 2.04
N TRP A 69 -20.25 2.09 0.73
CA TRP A 69 -20.56 0.98 -0.16
C TRP A 69 -19.80 -0.30 0.23
N VAL A 70 -18.47 -0.24 0.43
CA VAL A 70 -17.70 -1.44 0.83
C VAL A 70 -18.12 -1.94 2.23
N ARG A 71 -18.50 -1.05 3.13
CA ARG A 71 -19.05 -1.42 4.45
C ARG A 71 -20.36 -2.20 4.34
N GLU A 72 -21.24 -1.86 3.41
CA GLU A 72 -22.49 -2.58 3.16
C GLU A 72 -22.24 -4.03 2.72
N PHE A 73 -21.06 -4.32 2.14
CA PHE A 73 -20.59 -5.68 1.83
C PHE A 73 -19.80 -6.33 2.96
N GLY A 74 -19.80 -5.76 4.15
CA GLY A 74 -19.18 -6.34 5.35
C GLY A 74 -17.71 -6.00 5.53
N VAL A 75 -17.10 -5.15 4.71
CA VAL A 75 -15.73 -4.66 4.92
C VAL A 75 -15.74 -3.60 6.01
N THR A 76 -15.16 -3.90 7.17
CA THR A 76 -15.17 -3.00 8.34
C THR A 76 -13.84 -2.31 8.59
N THR A 77 -12.79 -2.75 7.91
CA THR A 77 -11.44 -2.21 8.02
C THR A 77 -10.77 -2.27 6.65
N ILE A 78 -10.07 -1.21 6.27
CA ILE A 78 -9.35 -1.11 5.02
C ILE A 78 -7.90 -0.71 5.28
N HIS A 79 -6.96 -1.33 4.56
CA HIS A 79 -5.64 -0.80 4.32
C HIS A 79 -5.69 -0.02 3.02
N THR A 80 -5.50 1.30 3.06
CA THR A 80 -5.71 2.19 1.92
C THR A 80 -4.63 3.26 1.84
N GLY A 81 -4.50 3.92 0.70
CA GLY A 81 -3.52 4.99 0.55
C GLY A 81 -3.14 5.26 -0.90
N HIS A 82 -1.90 5.70 -1.07
CA HIS A 82 -1.37 6.01 -2.38
C HIS A 82 -1.25 4.75 -3.25
N GLN A 83 -1.71 4.85 -4.50
CA GLN A 83 -1.69 3.74 -5.45
C GLN A 83 -0.29 3.49 -6.05
N PRO A 84 -0.02 2.27 -6.54
CA PRO A 84 1.18 1.98 -7.30
C PRO A 84 1.13 2.70 -8.66
N SER A 85 2.10 3.60 -8.91
CA SER A 85 2.29 4.27 -10.21
C SER A 85 3.61 5.05 -10.29
N ALA A 86 4.06 5.67 -9.20
CA ALA A 86 5.40 6.26 -9.10
C ALA A 86 6.36 5.29 -8.42
N LEU A 87 7.67 5.49 -8.56
CA LEU A 87 8.66 4.65 -7.88
C LEU A 87 8.43 4.60 -6.37
N ILE A 88 8.17 5.76 -5.74
CA ILE A 88 7.66 5.87 -4.36
C ILE A 88 6.49 6.85 -4.39
N SER A 89 5.27 6.35 -4.22
CA SER A 89 4.05 7.16 -4.39
C SER A 89 3.64 7.90 -3.12
N GLY A 90 3.96 7.38 -1.95
CA GLY A 90 3.53 7.93 -0.66
C GLY A 90 3.21 6.85 0.37
N GLN A 91 2.59 7.27 1.46
CA GLN A 91 2.26 6.40 2.58
C GLN A 91 0.88 5.76 2.39
N THR A 92 0.66 4.66 3.10
CA THR A 92 -0.64 4.02 3.28
C THR A 92 -1.04 4.07 4.75
N MET A 93 -2.34 3.87 5.03
CA MET A 93 -2.92 3.87 6.36
C MET A 93 -3.86 2.69 6.55
N VAL A 94 -4.18 2.36 7.81
CA VAL A 94 -5.29 1.46 8.12
C VAL A 94 -6.40 2.26 8.77
N ALA A 95 -7.61 2.13 8.23
CA ALA A 95 -8.78 2.85 8.68
C ALA A 95 -9.99 1.93 8.89
N LYS A 96 -10.89 2.32 9.78
CA LYS A 96 -12.25 1.79 9.83
C LYS A 96 -13.06 2.37 8.67
N THR A 97 -13.97 1.58 8.15
CA THR A 97 -14.98 2.06 7.19
C THR A 97 -16.12 2.82 7.87
N TRP A 98 -15.85 3.32 9.06
CA TRP A 98 -16.76 4.10 9.90
C TRP A 98 -16.00 5.29 10.51
N GLY A 99 -16.69 6.40 10.67
CA GLY A 99 -16.16 7.68 11.13
C GLY A 99 -16.60 8.79 10.20
N LYS A 100 -16.61 10.03 10.70
CA LYS A 100 -16.94 11.23 9.91
C LYS A 100 -15.69 12.00 9.48
N THR A 101 -14.61 11.80 10.20
CA THR A 101 -13.32 12.45 9.95
C THR A 101 -12.23 11.41 9.79
N VAL A 102 -11.09 11.83 9.26
CA VAL A 102 -9.91 10.97 9.17
C VAL A 102 -9.46 10.52 10.56
N ASP A 103 -9.55 11.39 11.56
CA ASP A 103 -9.15 11.08 12.93
C ASP A 103 -10.04 10.00 13.56
N ASP A 104 -11.37 10.07 13.32
CA ASP A 104 -12.31 9.06 13.79
C ASP A 104 -12.05 7.68 13.15
N ALA A 105 -11.69 7.66 11.88
CA ALA A 105 -11.53 6.43 11.10
C ALA A 105 -10.15 5.78 11.28
N THR A 106 -9.11 6.55 11.57
CA THR A 106 -7.72 6.07 11.56
C THR A 106 -7.44 5.08 12.68
N ILE A 107 -6.91 3.91 12.30
CA ILE A 107 -6.34 2.92 13.24
C ILE A 107 -4.81 3.04 13.25
N VAL A 108 -4.20 3.09 12.05
CA VAL A 108 -2.75 3.23 11.86
C VAL A 108 -2.51 4.33 10.85
N PRO A 109 -1.97 5.49 11.25
CA PRO A 109 -1.83 6.65 10.37
C PRO A 109 -0.77 6.47 9.28
N THR A 110 0.26 5.66 9.54
CA THR A 110 1.27 5.26 8.55
C THR A 110 1.49 3.75 8.68
N ALA A 111 0.89 2.99 7.77
CA ALA A 111 1.02 1.54 7.78
C ALA A 111 2.25 1.08 7.00
N MET A 112 2.41 1.56 5.77
CA MET A 112 3.52 1.22 4.86
C MET A 112 3.83 2.42 3.95
N ILE A 113 4.94 2.31 3.18
CA ILE A 113 5.26 3.25 2.09
C ILE A 113 5.16 2.48 0.77
N MET A 114 4.33 3.00 -0.15
CA MET A 114 4.09 2.39 -1.46
C MET A 114 5.27 2.62 -2.39
N VAL A 115 5.79 1.52 -2.93
CA VAL A 115 6.85 1.46 -3.95
C VAL A 115 6.34 0.68 -5.14
N THR A 116 6.63 1.13 -6.36
CA THR A 116 6.26 0.41 -7.57
C THR A 116 7.50 0.02 -8.36
N LEU A 117 7.63 -1.27 -8.63
CA LEU A 117 8.64 -1.84 -9.53
C LEU A 117 7.97 -2.38 -10.79
N GLY A 118 8.78 -2.63 -11.82
CA GLY A 118 8.26 -3.04 -13.13
C GLY A 118 7.78 -1.85 -13.97
N ASN A 119 7.03 -2.12 -15.03
CA ASN A 119 6.65 -1.10 -16.02
C ASN A 119 5.80 0.01 -15.40
N ASN A 120 4.92 -0.32 -14.45
CA ASN A 120 4.06 0.66 -13.80
C ASN A 120 4.82 1.70 -12.95
N GLY A 121 6.03 1.37 -12.51
CA GLY A 121 6.91 2.29 -11.78
C GLY A 121 7.85 3.11 -12.68
N LEU A 122 7.81 2.89 -14.01
CA LEU A 122 8.63 3.63 -14.96
C LEU A 122 7.93 4.92 -15.38
N ALA A 123 8.68 6.00 -15.39
CA ALA A 123 8.21 7.26 -15.95
C ALA A 123 8.20 7.17 -17.49
N GLY A 124 7.25 7.80 -18.15
CA GLY A 124 7.16 7.83 -19.61
C GLY A 124 8.39 8.43 -20.28
N ALA A 125 8.42 8.41 -21.60
CA ALA A 125 9.54 8.84 -22.44
C ALA A 125 10.15 10.19 -21.98
N GLY A 126 11.48 10.22 -21.87
CA GLY A 126 12.23 11.41 -21.46
C GLY A 126 12.23 11.71 -19.95
N ARG A 127 11.54 10.91 -19.13
CA ARG A 127 11.52 11.04 -17.66
C ARG A 127 12.22 9.87 -16.96
N SER A 128 12.50 10.01 -15.68
CA SER A 128 13.20 9.01 -14.86
C SER A 128 12.26 8.47 -13.76
N PRO A 129 12.32 7.14 -13.47
CA PRO A 129 13.16 6.10 -14.09
C PRO A 129 12.61 5.64 -15.46
N GLY A 130 13.50 5.50 -16.44
CA GLY A 130 13.15 4.99 -17.78
C GLY A 130 13.46 3.50 -17.96
N SER A 131 13.98 2.83 -16.94
CA SER A 131 14.29 1.39 -16.95
C SER A 131 14.25 0.79 -15.54
N ARG A 132 14.07 -0.54 -15.46
CA ARG A 132 14.12 -1.30 -14.19
C ARG A 132 15.43 -1.07 -13.43
N ALA A 133 16.56 -1.08 -14.13
CA ALA A 133 17.86 -0.84 -13.51
C ALA A 133 17.93 0.57 -12.88
N LYS A 134 17.41 1.59 -13.56
CA LYS A 134 17.35 2.96 -13.03
C LYS A 134 16.41 3.06 -11.84
N ALA A 135 15.24 2.41 -11.88
CA ALA A 135 14.30 2.39 -10.77
C ALA A 135 14.95 1.79 -9.49
N ILE A 136 15.59 0.64 -9.62
CA ILE A 136 16.31 0.01 -8.49
C ILE A 136 17.49 0.87 -8.01
N ALA A 137 18.22 1.52 -8.91
CA ALA A 137 19.31 2.42 -8.52
C ALA A 137 18.80 3.63 -7.74
N MET A 138 17.67 4.20 -8.15
CA MET A 138 17.04 5.32 -7.44
C MET A 138 16.53 4.89 -6.05
N LEU A 139 15.81 3.76 -5.96
CA LEU A 139 15.37 3.23 -4.67
C LEU A 139 16.54 2.96 -3.72
N ARG A 140 17.64 2.36 -4.24
CA ARG A 140 18.87 2.14 -3.47
C ARG A 140 19.48 3.44 -2.98
N ALA A 141 19.52 4.48 -3.83
CA ALA A 141 20.05 5.78 -3.45
C ALA A 141 19.26 6.43 -2.29
N GLU A 142 17.91 6.32 -2.31
CA GLU A 142 17.08 6.82 -1.21
C GLU A 142 17.31 6.03 0.09
N LEU A 143 17.48 4.71 0.01
CA LEU A 143 17.77 3.88 1.18
C LEU A 143 19.17 4.17 1.77
N ILE A 144 20.20 4.37 0.92
CA ILE A 144 21.54 4.79 1.36
C ILE A 144 21.46 6.15 2.06
N LYS A 145 20.79 7.12 1.44
CA LYS A 145 20.59 8.45 2.03
C LYS A 145 19.88 8.36 3.39
N ALA A 146 18.89 7.49 3.52
CA ALA A 146 18.19 7.26 4.78
C ALA A 146 19.11 6.63 5.85
N GLN A 147 19.97 5.67 5.48
CA GLN A 147 20.96 5.10 6.38
C GLN A 147 21.99 6.13 6.86
N GLU A 148 22.46 6.99 5.97
CA GLU A 148 23.40 8.08 6.32
C GLU A 148 22.75 9.10 7.26
N ASN A 149 21.50 9.50 6.96
CA ASN A 149 20.77 10.45 7.78
C ASN A 149 20.42 9.88 9.17
N SER A 150 20.15 8.57 9.27
CA SER A 150 19.88 7.94 10.56
C SER A 150 21.08 7.89 11.52
N LYS A 151 22.31 8.04 10.99
CA LYS A 151 23.54 8.07 11.77
C LYS A 151 23.92 9.49 12.27
N LYS A 152 23.24 10.53 11.76
CA LYS A 152 23.50 11.92 12.19
C LYS A 152 22.92 12.19 13.58
N ALA A 153 23.67 12.88 14.44
CA ALA A 153 23.24 13.18 15.81
C ALA A 153 21.91 13.99 15.86
N ASP A 154 21.70 14.88 14.90
CA ASP A 154 20.50 15.71 14.80
C ASP A 154 19.31 14.98 14.15
N GLY A 155 19.49 13.76 13.66
CA GLY A 155 18.46 13.00 12.93
C GLY A 155 18.09 13.60 11.56
N PRO A 156 17.03 13.07 10.91
CA PRO A 156 16.55 13.57 9.63
C PRO A 156 15.83 14.92 9.80
N LYS A 157 16.11 15.87 8.88
CA LYS A 157 15.58 17.26 8.96
C LYS A 157 14.46 17.58 7.97
N ASP A 158 14.22 16.71 6.98
CA ASP A 158 13.15 16.89 5.98
C ASP A 158 12.18 15.71 6.01
N LEU A 159 10.94 15.93 5.54
CA LEU A 159 9.85 14.95 5.60
C LEU A 159 10.18 13.65 4.85
N LYS A 160 10.87 13.72 3.71
CA LYS A 160 11.31 12.53 2.96
C LYS A 160 12.27 11.68 3.79
N SER A 161 13.27 12.34 4.37
CA SER A 161 14.26 11.69 5.21
C SER A 161 13.64 11.08 6.47
N VAL A 162 12.63 11.74 7.08
CA VAL A 162 11.88 11.18 8.22
C VAL A 162 11.16 9.89 7.83
N ALA A 163 10.40 9.92 6.73
CA ALA A 163 9.66 8.76 6.25
C ALA A 163 10.59 7.58 5.92
N MET A 164 11.69 7.83 5.20
CA MET A 164 12.64 6.78 4.83
C MET A 164 13.48 6.28 6.00
N ALA A 165 13.73 7.11 7.03
CA ALA A 165 14.40 6.67 8.25
C ALA A 165 13.59 5.62 9.02
N ALA A 166 12.25 5.74 9.06
CA ALA A 166 11.35 4.74 9.66
C ALA A 166 11.45 3.38 8.94
N VAL A 167 11.70 3.39 7.62
CA VAL A 167 11.94 2.15 6.85
C VAL A 167 13.25 1.48 7.29
N ILE A 168 14.33 2.25 7.36
CA ILE A 168 15.66 1.73 7.79
C ILE A 168 15.63 1.20 9.23
N LYS A 169 14.87 1.83 10.11
CA LYS A 169 14.64 1.37 11.50
C LYS A 169 13.70 0.16 11.59
N ARG A 170 13.12 -0.29 10.47
CA ARG A 170 12.15 -1.38 10.41
C ARG A 170 10.82 -1.09 11.15
N GLU A 171 10.52 0.17 11.38
CA GLU A 171 9.27 0.65 11.97
C GLU A 171 8.14 0.63 10.93
N THR A 172 8.41 1.13 9.72
CA THR A 172 7.47 1.16 8.59
C THR A 172 7.95 0.26 7.46
N PRO A 173 7.21 -0.78 7.06
CA PRO A 173 7.54 -1.61 5.90
C PRO A 173 7.39 -0.84 4.57
N LEU A 174 8.08 -1.28 3.52
CA LEU A 174 7.72 -0.93 2.15
C LEU A 174 6.63 -1.88 1.64
N LEU A 175 5.58 -1.34 1.05
CA LEU A 175 4.60 -2.06 0.25
C LEU A 175 5.06 -2.02 -1.20
N ILE A 176 5.59 -3.12 -1.72
CA ILE A 176 6.22 -3.13 -3.05
C ILE A 176 5.31 -3.81 -4.06
N ASN A 177 4.71 -3.01 -4.93
CA ASN A 177 3.99 -3.53 -6.08
C ASN A 177 5.00 -4.04 -7.12
N ALA A 178 4.97 -5.35 -7.37
CA ALA A 178 5.86 -6.04 -8.28
C ALA A 178 5.16 -7.28 -8.84
N ASN A 179 4.82 -7.28 -10.13
CA ASN A 179 4.04 -8.34 -10.76
C ASN A 179 4.90 -9.40 -11.45
N LYS A 180 5.99 -9.03 -12.12
CA LYS A 180 6.87 -9.98 -12.79
C LYS A 180 7.87 -10.62 -11.84
N ALA A 181 8.20 -11.89 -12.07
CA ALA A 181 9.16 -12.65 -11.28
C ALA A 181 10.49 -11.91 -11.08
N GLN A 182 11.03 -11.27 -12.13
CA GLN A 182 12.26 -10.48 -12.05
C GLN A 182 12.15 -9.27 -11.11
N ASP A 183 10.98 -8.61 -11.05
CA ASP A 183 10.73 -7.45 -10.19
C ASP A 183 10.53 -7.89 -8.74
N ILE A 184 9.85 -9.03 -8.52
CA ILE A 184 9.72 -9.68 -7.21
C ILE A 184 11.11 -10.03 -6.65
N ILE A 185 11.96 -10.70 -7.42
CA ILE A 185 13.35 -11.03 -7.01
C ILE A 185 14.15 -9.76 -6.73
N SER A 186 13.94 -8.69 -7.49
CA SER A 186 14.60 -7.40 -7.24
C SER A 186 14.16 -6.78 -5.92
N ALA A 187 12.86 -6.86 -5.58
CA ALA A 187 12.34 -6.42 -4.28
C ALA A 187 12.95 -7.21 -3.12
N LEU A 188 13.01 -8.54 -3.24
CA LEU A 188 13.61 -9.41 -2.22
C LEU A 188 15.10 -9.11 -2.01
N ARG A 189 15.85 -8.86 -3.10
CA ARG A 189 17.27 -8.47 -3.01
C ARG A 189 17.46 -7.15 -2.28
N ILE A 190 16.67 -6.12 -2.58
CA ILE A 190 16.73 -4.82 -1.88
C ILE A 190 16.38 -5.00 -0.41
N ALA A 191 15.33 -5.77 -0.09
CA ALA A 191 14.96 -6.03 1.30
C ALA A 191 16.11 -6.69 2.10
N LYS A 192 16.77 -7.67 1.50
CA LYS A 192 17.95 -8.34 2.09
C LYS A 192 19.15 -7.41 2.21
N GLU A 193 19.47 -6.64 1.16
CA GLU A 193 20.61 -5.72 1.09
C GLU A 193 20.57 -4.67 2.21
N PHE A 194 19.40 -4.10 2.46
CA PHE A 194 19.19 -3.04 3.45
C PHE A 194 18.64 -3.54 4.79
N ASN A 195 18.36 -4.83 4.92
CA ASN A 195 17.71 -5.43 6.10
C ASN A 195 16.40 -4.72 6.49
N ILE A 196 15.56 -4.39 5.52
CA ILE A 196 14.27 -3.72 5.71
C ILE A 196 13.11 -4.71 5.64
N LYS A 197 11.96 -4.31 6.20
CA LYS A 197 10.71 -5.07 6.05
C LYS A 197 10.03 -4.67 4.76
N ILE A 198 9.51 -5.64 4.03
CA ILE A 198 8.66 -5.43 2.86
C ILE A 198 7.41 -6.31 2.91
N VAL A 199 6.38 -5.88 2.19
CA VAL A 199 5.23 -6.70 1.79
C VAL A 199 5.13 -6.58 0.27
N LEU A 200 4.95 -7.69 -0.43
CA LEU A 200 4.71 -7.70 -1.87
C LEU A 200 3.23 -7.42 -2.14
N ASP A 201 2.97 -6.60 -3.14
CA ASP A 201 1.62 -6.24 -3.58
C ASP A 201 1.43 -6.62 -5.05
N GLY A 202 0.31 -7.29 -5.37
CA GLY A 202 0.03 -7.86 -6.68
C GLY A 202 0.71 -9.20 -6.89
N ALA A 203 2.02 -9.20 -7.15
CA ALA A 203 2.87 -10.39 -7.27
C ALA A 203 2.31 -11.48 -8.21
N ALA A 204 1.84 -11.08 -9.41
CA ALA A 204 1.17 -11.98 -10.35
C ALA A 204 2.00 -13.23 -10.69
N ASP A 205 3.33 -13.11 -10.84
CA ASP A 205 4.25 -14.20 -11.12
C ASP A 205 4.80 -14.88 -9.84
N ALA A 206 4.16 -14.71 -8.67
CA ALA A 206 4.66 -15.24 -7.39
C ALA A 206 4.90 -16.77 -7.44
N GLN A 207 4.10 -17.52 -8.18
CA GLN A 207 4.25 -18.98 -8.33
C GLN A 207 5.61 -19.37 -8.92
N LEU A 208 6.19 -18.53 -9.79
CA LEU A 208 7.48 -18.81 -10.44
C LEU A 208 8.68 -18.66 -9.48
N VAL A 209 8.50 -17.86 -8.40
CA VAL A 209 9.54 -17.53 -7.42
C VAL A 209 9.08 -17.80 -5.98
N MET A 210 8.14 -18.71 -5.81
CA MET A 210 7.53 -19.05 -4.52
C MET A 210 8.57 -19.49 -3.48
N HIS A 211 9.60 -20.21 -3.91
CA HIS A 211 10.67 -20.65 -3.01
C HIS A 211 11.42 -19.45 -2.41
N ASP A 212 11.75 -18.45 -3.22
CA ASP A 212 12.48 -17.27 -2.78
C ASP A 212 11.63 -16.41 -1.84
N ILE A 213 10.34 -16.24 -2.15
CA ILE A 213 9.38 -15.51 -1.30
C ILE A 213 9.28 -16.18 0.08
N LYS A 214 9.10 -17.50 0.11
CA LYS A 214 9.04 -18.27 1.37
C LYS A 214 10.34 -18.20 2.15
N ALA A 215 11.49 -18.35 1.49
CA ALA A 215 12.81 -18.26 2.11
C ALA A 215 13.06 -16.86 2.72
N ALA A 216 12.55 -15.81 2.09
CA ALA A 216 12.63 -14.44 2.60
C ALA A 216 11.63 -14.14 3.74
N GLY A 217 10.61 -14.97 3.95
CA GLY A 217 9.59 -14.77 4.97
C GLY A 217 8.73 -13.51 4.73
N VAL A 218 8.52 -13.14 3.45
CA VAL A 218 7.81 -11.92 3.05
C VAL A 218 6.34 -12.21 2.86
N GLY A 219 5.46 -11.32 3.39
CA GLY A 219 4.03 -11.36 3.14
C GLY A 219 3.69 -10.92 1.72
N VAL A 220 2.59 -11.47 1.19
CA VAL A 220 2.10 -11.16 -0.17
C VAL A 220 0.63 -10.78 -0.11
N ILE A 221 0.26 -9.66 -0.71
CA ILE A 221 -1.11 -9.25 -0.97
C ILE A 221 -1.41 -9.59 -2.43
N ILE A 222 -2.43 -10.41 -2.64
CA ILE A 222 -2.87 -10.85 -3.97
C ILE A 222 -4.15 -10.11 -4.31
N HIS A 223 -4.19 -9.50 -5.49
CA HIS A 223 -5.39 -8.88 -6.02
C HIS A 223 -6.16 -9.84 -6.94
N PRO A 224 -7.50 -9.68 -7.06
CA PRO A 224 -8.27 -10.42 -8.05
C PRO A 224 -7.72 -10.19 -9.47
N THR A 225 -7.66 -11.25 -10.27
CA THR A 225 -7.27 -11.18 -11.67
C THR A 225 -8.36 -10.52 -12.51
N MET A 226 -8.48 -9.19 -12.40
CA MET A 226 -9.41 -8.42 -13.22
C MET A 226 -8.63 -7.56 -14.20
N ALA A 227 -8.37 -8.11 -15.39
CA ALA A 227 -7.89 -7.31 -16.51
C ALA A 227 -9.07 -6.56 -17.15
N ARG A 228 -9.01 -5.22 -17.18
CA ARG A 228 -9.88 -4.44 -18.07
C ARG A 228 -9.35 -4.57 -19.49
N ALA A 229 -10.25 -4.76 -20.47
CA ALA A 229 -9.88 -4.72 -21.88
C ALA A 229 -9.14 -3.41 -22.19
N GLY A 230 -7.92 -3.51 -22.77
CA GLY A 230 -7.04 -2.35 -23.02
C GLY A 230 -6.15 -1.91 -21.85
N GLY A 231 -6.20 -2.59 -20.71
CA GLY A 231 -5.26 -2.39 -19.60
C GLY A 231 -3.88 -2.98 -19.88
N ASP A 232 -2.91 -2.58 -19.07
CA ASP A 232 -1.54 -3.08 -19.14
C ASP A 232 -1.52 -4.61 -18.98
N MET A 233 -1.04 -5.31 -20.00
CA MET A 233 -0.96 -6.78 -20.06
C MET A 233 0.10 -7.35 -19.10
N GLU A 234 0.82 -6.54 -18.35
CA GLU A 234 1.88 -7.00 -17.45
C GLU A 234 1.35 -7.88 -16.31
N GLY A 235 0.09 -7.68 -15.91
CA GLY A 235 -0.60 -8.54 -14.93
C GLY A 235 -1.28 -9.77 -15.54
N ALA A 236 -1.25 -9.92 -16.85
CA ALA A 236 -1.97 -10.95 -17.60
C ALA A 236 -1.06 -12.03 -18.20
N SER A 237 0.17 -12.16 -17.75
CA SER A 237 1.02 -13.27 -18.21
C SER A 237 0.66 -14.57 -17.50
N MET A 238 -0.48 -15.09 -17.86
CA MET A 238 -0.82 -16.51 -17.71
C MET A 238 -1.04 -17.06 -19.10
N GLU A 239 0.01 -17.48 -19.76
CA GLU A 239 -0.02 -18.52 -20.77
C GLU A 239 0.60 -19.78 -20.20
#